data_a0f0ec389108144bb463e8dcc9ff2d58
#
_entry.id   a0f0ec389108144bb463e8dcc9ff2d58
#
_cell.length_a   1.000
_cell.length_b   1.000
_cell.length_c   1.000
_cell.angle_alpha   90.00
_cell.angle_beta   90.00
_cell.angle_gamma   90.00
#
_symmetry.space_group_name_H-M   'P 1'
#
loop_
_entity.id
_entity.type
_entity.pdbx_description
1 polymer ?
#
loop_
_entity_poly.entity_id
_entity_poly.type
_entity_poly.pdbx_seq_one_letter_code
_entity_poly.pdbx_strand_id
1 'polypeptide(L)'
;MLFRSVDFNSVRFGEIFTDHMFECNFKDGEWESPLIKPYSSLKLDPSTHVFHYGQAIFEGMKAYKDKDNQVWLFRPKDNYERLKKSCIRMHIPVLPEEYFFEGLNKLVSIDKEWVPNKLGSSMYIRPFVFSSSVMLAASPSIDYKFLIICSPGGAYYSKSLSVYVENKFSRAAPGGAGYAKAAGNYGASFYPISIAESKGFDQVLWTDSESHQKIEEVGTMSIVFRLGDKLVTPKTSDTIL
;
A
#
# COMPACT_ATOMS: atom_id res chain seq x y z
N MET A 1 -17.91 14.27 3.78
CA MET A 1 -19.17 13.50 3.50
C MET A 1 -19.54 12.84 4.81
N LEU A 2 -20.80 12.82 5.21
CA LEU A 2 -21.19 12.12 6.44
C LEU A 2 -21.35 10.62 6.14
N PHE A 3 -20.87 9.74 7.03
CA PHE A 3 -21.03 8.28 6.93
C PHE A 3 -22.45 7.83 6.49
N ARG A 4 -23.49 8.43 7.05
CA ARG A 4 -24.89 8.09 6.75
C ARG A 4 -25.34 8.33 5.30
N SER A 5 -24.55 9.06 4.50
CA SER A 5 -24.86 9.37 3.10
C SER A 5 -24.07 8.49 2.10
N VAL A 6 -23.30 7.51 2.58
CA VAL A 6 -22.46 6.67 1.72
C VAL A 6 -23.22 5.43 1.29
N ASP A 7 -23.41 5.27 -0.03
CA ASP A 7 -23.89 4.02 -0.62
C ASP A 7 -22.71 3.07 -0.88
N PHE A 8 -22.50 2.12 0.01
CA PHE A 8 -21.43 1.10 -0.11
C PHE A 8 -21.54 0.20 -1.34
N ASN A 9 -22.65 0.23 -2.09
CA ASN A 9 -22.77 -0.56 -3.32
C ASN A 9 -22.08 0.09 -4.52
N SER A 10 -21.90 1.42 -4.48
CA SER A 10 -21.34 2.22 -5.56
C SER A 10 -19.95 2.79 -5.26
N VAL A 11 -19.41 2.57 -4.04
CA VAL A 11 -18.10 3.08 -3.64
C VAL A 11 -16.98 2.43 -4.44
N ARG A 12 -16.21 3.25 -5.15
CA ARG A 12 -14.99 2.81 -5.82
C ARG A 12 -13.82 2.81 -4.83
N PHE A 13 -12.85 1.95 -5.09
CA PHE A 13 -11.67 1.82 -4.26
C PHE A 13 -10.89 3.14 -4.16
N GLY A 14 -10.68 3.62 -2.93
CA GLY A 14 -9.82 4.78 -2.65
C GLY A 14 -10.42 6.16 -2.95
N GLU A 15 -11.72 6.27 -3.24
CA GLU A 15 -12.37 7.55 -3.51
C GLU A 15 -13.01 8.20 -2.27
N ILE A 16 -13.40 7.40 -1.29
CA ILE A 16 -14.02 7.85 -0.04
C ILE A 16 -13.14 7.41 1.12
N PHE A 17 -12.94 8.30 2.09
CA PHE A 17 -12.16 8.01 3.28
C PHE A 17 -13.03 8.08 4.53
N THR A 18 -12.61 7.36 5.58
CA THR A 18 -13.31 7.36 6.87
C THR A 18 -13.13 8.68 7.60
N ASP A 19 -13.85 8.86 8.72
CA ASP A 19 -13.89 10.14 9.43
C ASP A 19 -12.58 10.50 10.13
N HIS A 20 -11.73 9.50 10.43
CA HIS A 20 -10.50 9.72 11.19
C HIS A 20 -9.26 9.21 10.47
N MET A 21 -8.11 9.71 10.90
CA MET A 21 -6.78 9.22 10.51
C MET A 21 -5.86 9.16 11.72
N PHE A 22 -4.89 8.24 11.67
CA PHE A 22 -3.78 8.16 12.60
C PHE A 22 -2.60 8.96 12.05
N GLU A 23 -1.90 9.67 12.93
CA GLU A 23 -0.68 10.40 12.61
C GLU A 23 0.36 10.24 13.72
N CYS A 24 1.61 10.04 13.32
CA CYS A 24 2.77 10.02 14.20
C CYS A 24 3.94 10.65 13.45
N ASN A 25 4.64 11.61 14.06
CA ASN A 25 5.79 12.27 13.44
C ASN A 25 7.10 11.71 14.01
N PHE A 26 8.13 11.66 13.20
CA PHE A 26 9.51 11.43 13.62
C PHE A 26 10.28 12.73 13.50
N LYS A 27 10.80 13.21 14.61
CA LYS A 27 11.56 14.46 14.73
C LYS A 27 12.65 14.31 15.79
N ASP A 28 13.73 15.03 15.63
CA ASP A 28 14.83 15.07 16.61
C ASP A 28 15.36 13.67 16.98
N GLY A 29 15.27 12.70 16.04
CA GLY A 29 15.76 11.33 16.21
C GLY A 29 14.77 10.36 16.87
N GLU A 30 13.53 10.77 17.16
CA GLU A 30 12.54 9.90 17.83
C GLU A 30 11.12 10.07 17.29
N TRP A 31 10.28 9.06 17.53
CA TRP A 31 8.85 9.10 17.22
C TRP A 31 8.10 9.82 18.34
N GLU A 32 7.38 10.88 17.96
CA GLU A 32 6.47 11.60 18.88
C GLU A 32 5.31 10.70 19.30
N SER A 33 4.57 11.12 20.32
CA SER A 33 3.34 10.42 20.74
C SER A 33 2.31 10.43 19.60
N PRO A 34 1.79 9.26 19.21
CA PRO A 34 0.82 9.15 18.12
C PRO A 34 -0.54 9.74 18.50
N LEU A 35 -1.27 10.20 17.49
CA LEU A 35 -2.61 10.73 17.68
C LEU A 35 -3.60 10.25 16.62
N ILE A 36 -4.88 10.16 16.98
CA ILE A 36 -5.99 9.98 16.06
C ILE A 36 -6.73 11.31 15.99
N LYS A 37 -6.95 11.78 14.77
CA LYS A 37 -7.61 13.06 14.50
C LYS A 37 -8.60 12.92 13.35
N PRO A 38 -9.50 13.90 13.13
CA PRO A 38 -10.35 13.93 11.96
C PRO A 38 -9.52 13.86 10.67
N TYR A 39 -10.00 13.09 9.66
CA TYR A 39 -9.40 13.04 8.35
C TYR A 39 -9.40 14.44 7.71
N SER A 40 -8.23 14.91 7.32
CA SER A 40 -8.05 16.25 6.74
C SER A 40 -6.84 16.30 5.81
N SER A 41 -6.78 17.35 4.99
CA SER A 41 -5.63 17.63 4.15
C SER A 41 -4.37 17.86 4.97
N LEU A 42 -3.23 17.45 4.45
CA LEU A 42 -1.92 17.76 5.02
C LEU A 42 -1.44 19.10 4.46
N LYS A 43 -0.92 19.96 5.35
CA LYS A 43 -0.22 21.18 4.93
C LYS A 43 1.28 20.86 4.85
N LEU A 44 1.82 20.87 3.66
CA LEU A 44 3.23 20.57 3.36
C LEU A 44 3.87 21.72 2.62
N ASP A 45 5.15 21.98 2.90
CA ASP A 45 5.96 22.94 2.16
C ASP A 45 6.30 22.40 0.77
N PRO A 46 6.39 23.23 -0.30
CA PRO A 46 6.79 22.78 -1.62
C PRO A 46 8.17 22.10 -1.67
N SER A 47 9.09 22.45 -0.76
CA SER A 47 10.39 21.81 -0.62
C SER A 47 10.39 20.58 0.28
N THR A 48 9.21 20.04 0.63
CA THR A 48 9.13 18.78 1.38
C THR A 48 9.81 17.65 0.61
N HIS A 49 10.76 17.01 1.25
CA HIS A 49 11.72 16.07 0.66
C HIS A 49 11.08 14.96 -0.18
N VAL A 50 9.92 14.42 0.24
CA VAL A 50 9.22 13.36 -0.49
C VAL A 50 8.83 13.77 -1.92
N PHE A 51 8.53 15.05 -2.17
CA PHE A 51 8.14 15.53 -3.51
C PHE A 51 9.28 15.48 -4.51
N HIS A 52 10.52 15.49 -4.05
CA HIS A 52 11.72 15.55 -4.87
C HIS A 52 12.41 14.20 -5.02
N TYR A 53 12.42 13.37 -3.97
CA TYR A 53 13.20 12.12 -3.92
C TYR A 53 12.36 10.88 -3.68
N GLY A 54 11.04 11.01 -3.45
CA GLY A 54 10.13 9.87 -3.35
C GLY A 54 10.44 8.90 -2.20
N GLN A 55 11.14 9.36 -1.14
CA GLN A 55 11.46 8.50 0.01
C GLN A 55 10.16 8.26 0.82
N ALA A 56 9.41 7.26 0.38
CA ALA A 56 8.12 6.87 0.95
C ALA A 56 7.88 5.38 0.78
N ILE A 57 7.23 4.78 1.78
CA ILE A 57 6.74 3.39 1.71
C ILE A 57 5.29 3.35 2.20
N PHE A 58 4.58 2.28 1.84
CA PHE A 58 3.22 2.08 2.29
C PHE A 58 2.90 0.61 2.53
N GLU A 59 1.80 0.36 3.19
CA GLU A 59 1.19 -0.94 3.36
C GLU A 59 -0.27 -0.95 2.91
N GLY A 60 -0.83 -2.14 2.79
CA GLY A 60 -2.23 -2.34 2.48
C GLY A 60 -2.75 -3.57 3.19
N MET A 61 -3.77 -3.37 4.01
CA MET A 61 -4.48 -4.44 4.70
C MET A 61 -5.98 -4.15 4.69
N LYS A 62 -6.78 -5.08 5.15
CA LYS A 62 -8.23 -4.96 5.12
C LYS A 62 -8.85 -5.33 6.46
N ALA A 63 -9.89 -4.59 6.82
CA ALA A 63 -10.82 -4.95 7.87
C ALA A 63 -12.10 -5.52 7.27
N TYR A 64 -12.59 -6.59 7.87
CA TYR A 64 -13.81 -7.30 7.45
C TYR A 64 -14.79 -7.35 8.61
N LYS A 65 -16.08 -7.26 8.29
CA LYS A 65 -17.17 -7.46 9.27
C LYS A 65 -17.76 -8.84 9.08
N ASP A 66 -17.88 -9.62 10.15
CA ASP A 66 -18.51 -10.93 10.12
C ASP A 66 -20.03 -10.84 10.30
N LYS A 67 -20.71 -12.00 10.32
CA LYS A 67 -22.15 -12.12 10.52
C LYS A 67 -22.64 -11.57 11.87
N ASP A 68 -21.78 -11.54 12.87
CA ASP A 68 -22.07 -11.06 14.22
C ASP A 68 -21.66 -9.58 14.41
N ASN A 69 -21.38 -8.87 13.27
CA ASN A 69 -20.90 -7.49 13.21
C ASN A 69 -19.56 -7.24 13.92
N GLN A 70 -18.77 -8.30 14.17
CA GLN A 70 -17.41 -8.13 14.69
C GLN A 70 -16.46 -7.77 13.55
N VAL A 71 -15.51 -6.88 13.85
CA VAL A 71 -14.52 -6.43 12.86
C VAL A 71 -13.22 -7.19 13.07
N TRP A 72 -12.71 -7.75 11.98
CA TRP A 72 -11.51 -8.58 11.95
C TRP A 72 -10.46 -8.01 11.00
N LEU A 73 -9.19 -8.09 11.41
CA LEU A 73 -8.02 -7.79 10.58
C LEU A 73 -7.37 -9.11 10.13
N PHE A 74 -6.99 -9.20 8.86
CA PHE A 74 -6.32 -10.38 8.35
C PHE A 74 -4.80 -10.20 8.40
N ARG A 75 -4.12 -10.96 9.27
CA ARG A 75 -2.66 -11.06 9.40
C ARG A 75 -1.93 -9.70 9.51
N PRO A 76 -2.35 -8.76 10.37
CA PRO A 76 -1.75 -7.42 10.45
C PRO A 76 -0.28 -7.46 10.91
N LYS A 77 0.15 -8.52 11.62
CA LYS A 77 1.54 -8.70 12.04
C LYS A 77 2.47 -8.90 10.83
N ASP A 78 2.05 -9.66 9.81
CA ASP A 78 2.86 -9.83 8.61
C ASP A 78 2.97 -8.54 7.81
N ASN A 79 1.93 -7.71 7.80
CA ASN A 79 1.97 -6.37 7.20
C ASN A 79 2.96 -5.47 7.94
N TYR A 80 2.97 -5.50 9.28
CA TYR A 80 3.95 -4.74 10.05
C TYR A 80 5.39 -5.21 9.78
N GLU A 81 5.64 -6.52 9.72
CA GLU A 81 6.98 -7.04 9.39
C GLU A 81 7.42 -6.64 7.98
N ARG A 82 6.51 -6.58 7.01
CA ARG A 82 6.82 -6.09 5.65
C ARG A 82 7.04 -4.57 5.63
N LEU A 83 6.24 -3.79 6.39
CA LEU A 83 6.47 -2.37 6.61
C LEU A 83 7.88 -2.11 7.13
N LYS A 84 8.29 -2.88 8.15
CA LYS A 84 9.61 -2.79 8.77
C LYS A 84 10.75 -3.05 7.77
N LYS A 85 10.63 -4.13 6.96
CA LYS A 85 11.58 -4.43 5.88
C LYS A 85 11.65 -3.30 4.86
N SER A 86 10.52 -2.71 4.49
CA SER A 86 10.44 -1.59 3.55
C SER A 86 11.08 -0.33 4.12
N CYS A 87 10.85 -0.02 5.40
CA CYS A 87 11.50 1.08 6.11
C CYS A 87 13.03 0.92 6.09
N ILE A 88 13.54 -0.25 6.49
CA ILE A 88 14.97 -0.53 6.52
C ILE A 88 15.58 -0.32 5.12
N ARG A 89 14.95 -0.88 4.06
CA ARG A 89 15.46 -0.75 2.68
C ARG A 89 15.50 0.70 2.20
N MET A 90 14.52 1.51 2.60
CA MET A 90 14.41 2.91 2.19
C MET A 90 15.06 3.88 3.17
N HIS A 91 15.81 3.37 4.16
CA HIS A 91 16.47 4.16 5.21
C HIS A 91 15.49 5.11 5.93
N ILE A 92 14.33 4.57 6.31
CA ILE A 92 13.28 5.26 7.06
C ILE A 92 13.25 4.68 8.48
N PRO A 93 13.14 5.51 9.54
CA PRO A 93 12.97 5.01 10.90
C PRO A 93 11.73 4.11 11.02
N VAL A 94 11.89 2.96 11.66
CA VAL A 94 10.77 2.04 11.87
C VAL A 94 9.88 2.58 12.99
N LEU A 95 8.57 2.69 12.74
CA LEU A 95 7.59 3.02 13.79
C LEU A 95 7.58 1.90 14.85
N PRO A 96 7.59 2.20 16.16
CA PRO A 96 7.47 1.18 17.20
C PRO A 96 6.23 0.29 17.03
N GLU A 97 6.39 -1.01 17.27
CA GLU A 97 5.32 -2.00 17.07
C GLU A 97 4.08 -1.66 17.90
N GLU A 98 4.26 -1.23 19.13
CA GLU A 98 3.19 -0.78 20.01
C GLU A 98 2.38 0.38 19.42
N TYR A 99 3.05 1.40 18.88
CA TYR A 99 2.37 2.56 18.25
C TYR A 99 1.57 2.15 17.02
N PHE A 100 2.15 1.23 16.23
CA PHE A 100 1.46 0.70 15.05
C PHE A 100 0.17 -0.02 15.42
N PHE A 101 0.23 -1.01 16.35
CA PHE A 101 -0.93 -1.84 16.67
C PHE A 101 -1.96 -1.12 17.53
N GLU A 102 -1.54 -0.31 18.49
CA GLU A 102 -2.48 0.50 19.28
C GLU A 102 -3.21 1.51 18.37
N GLY A 103 -2.48 2.21 17.50
CA GLY A 103 -3.06 3.16 16.56
C GLY A 103 -4.01 2.49 15.57
N LEU A 104 -3.60 1.37 14.98
CA LEU A 104 -4.41 0.59 14.06
C LEU A 104 -5.73 0.12 14.71
N ASN A 105 -5.63 -0.51 15.87
CA ASN A 105 -6.79 -1.05 16.58
C ASN A 105 -7.75 0.07 17.01
N LYS A 106 -7.22 1.17 17.53
CA LYS A 106 -8.01 2.32 17.97
C LYS A 106 -8.70 3.00 16.78
N LEU A 107 -8.00 3.23 15.67
CA LEU A 107 -8.56 3.83 14.46
C LEU A 107 -9.70 2.98 13.89
N VAL A 108 -9.46 1.66 13.73
CA VAL A 108 -10.47 0.73 13.21
C VAL A 108 -11.67 0.63 14.16
N SER A 109 -11.45 0.67 15.47
CA SER A 109 -12.54 0.64 16.46
C SER A 109 -13.42 1.90 16.40
N ILE A 110 -12.82 3.09 16.24
CA ILE A 110 -13.56 4.36 16.11
C ILE A 110 -14.38 4.38 14.82
N ASP A 111 -13.77 3.96 13.71
CA ASP A 111 -14.37 3.97 12.38
C ASP A 111 -15.02 2.63 11.99
N LYS A 112 -15.36 1.76 12.94
CA LYS A 112 -15.90 0.41 12.69
C LYS A 112 -17.18 0.39 11.83
N GLU A 113 -17.98 1.44 11.90
CA GLU A 113 -19.21 1.54 11.08
C GLU A 113 -18.92 1.71 9.59
N TRP A 114 -17.72 2.20 9.24
CA TRP A 114 -17.25 2.28 7.87
C TRP A 114 -16.84 0.94 7.26
N VAL A 115 -16.74 -0.13 8.07
CA VAL A 115 -16.49 -1.48 7.55
C VAL A 115 -17.78 -2.02 6.95
N PRO A 116 -17.84 -2.24 5.62
CA PRO A 116 -19.07 -2.70 4.98
C PRO A 116 -19.47 -4.09 5.45
N ASN A 117 -20.77 -4.27 5.76
CA ASN A 117 -21.35 -5.59 6.05
C ASN A 117 -21.92 -6.21 4.77
N LYS A 118 -21.04 -6.54 3.82
CA LYS A 118 -21.40 -7.14 2.54
C LYS A 118 -20.31 -8.11 2.09
N LEU A 119 -20.71 -9.29 1.64
CA LEU A 119 -19.78 -10.28 1.10
C LEU A 119 -18.98 -9.69 -0.09
N GLY A 120 -17.67 -9.88 -0.06
CA GLY A 120 -16.73 -9.33 -1.05
C GLY A 120 -16.32 -7.87 -0.82
N SER A 121 -16.90 -7.20 0.18
CA SER A 121 -16.55 -5.84 0.56
C SER A 121 -15.67 -5.82 1.81
N SER A 122 -14.92 -4.74 2.00
CA SER A 122 -14.02 -4.56 3.14
C SER A 122 -13.69 -3.08 3.33
N MET A 123 -13.19 -2.70 4.49
CA MET A 123 -12.51 -1.44 4.66
C MET A 123 -11.03 -1.63 4.38
N TYR A 124 -10.51 -0.94 3.38
CA TYR A 124 -9.08 -0.91 3.09
C TYR A 124 -8.36 0.03 4.06
N ILE A 125 -7.24 -0.42 4.58
CA ILE A 125 -6.41 0.33 5.53
C ILE A 125 -5.07 0.58 4.86
N ARG A 126 -4.64 1.86 4.81
CA ARG A 126 -3.41 2.33 4.19
C ARG A 126 -2.47 2.95 5.23
N PRO A 127 -1.61 2.16 5.89
CA PRO A 127 -0.44 2.70 6.57
C PRO A 127 0.57 3.19 5.55
N PHE A 128 1.18 4.34 5.79
CA PHE A 128 2.28 4.85 4.96
C PHE A 128 3.16 5.81 5.74
N VAL A 129 4.41 5.90 5.34
CA VAL A 129 5.38 6.84 5.89
C VAL A 129 6.12 7.52 4.74
N PHE A 130 6.38 8.79 4.89
CA PHE A 130 7.14 9.57 3.94
C PHE A 130 8.07 10.57 4.62
N SER A 131 9.13 10.94 3.91
CA SER A 131 10.10 11.95 4.34
C SER A 131 9.47 13.35 4.31
N SER A 132 9.50 14.04 5.47
CA SER A 132 8.82 15.32 5.66
C SER A 132 9.74 16.51 5.94
N SER A 133 11.06 16.32 5.92
CA SER A 133 12.00 17.44 6.04
C SER A 133 11.82 18.46 4.92
N VAL A 134 11.97 19.74 5.28
CA VAL A 134 11.92 20.89 4.35
C VAL A 134 13.34 21.13 3.83
N MET A 135 13.73 20.43 2.76
CA MET A 135 15.08 20.47 2.20
C MET A 135 15.13 19.95 0.76
N LEU A 136 16.08 20.46 -0.03
CA LEU A 136 16.35 20.02 -1.41
C LEU A 136 17.65 19.21 -1.54
N ALA A 137 18.28 18.80 -0.42
CA ALA A 137 19.47 17.97 -0.47
C ALA A 137 19.11 16.52 -0.85
N ALA A 138 19.88 15.94 -1.78
CA ALA A 138 19.74 14.53 -2.17
C ALA A 138 20.46 13.62 -1.15
N SER A 139 19.93 13.59 0.06
CA SER A 139 20.40 12.80 1.21
C SER A 139 19.19 12.23 1.94
N PRO A 140 19.33 11.23 2.80
CA PRO A 140 18.21 10.77 3.62
C PRO A 140 17.60 11.91 4.43
N SER A 141 16.27 11.91 4.54
CA SER A 141 15.54 12.86 5.39
C SER A 141 15.86 12.63 6.86
N ILE A 142 15.70 13.67 7.67
CA ILE A 142 15.82 13.59 9.14
C ILE A 142 14.45 13.61 9.83
N ASP A 143 13.40 14.06 9.13
CA ASP A 143 12.03 14.06 9.63
C ASP A 143 11.14 13.18 8.77
N TYR A 144 10.20 12.49 9.41
CA TYR A 144 9.24 11.62 8.74
C TYR A 144 7.85 11.78 9.33
N LYS A 145 6.85 11.49 8.51
CA LYS A 145 5.45 11.47 8.93
C LYS A 145 4.84 10.11 8.60
N PHE A 146 4.36 9.41 9.63
CA PHE A 146 3.62 8.17 9.50
C PHE A 146 2.13 8.42 9.66
N LEU A 147 1.33 7.85 8.75
CA LEU A 147 -0.13 7.95 8.76
C LEU A 147 -0.79 6.60 8.54
N ILE A 148 -2.01 6.44 9.08
CA ILE A 148 -2.94 5.40 8.64
C ILE A 148 -4.23 6.10 8.24
N ILE A 149 -4.68 5.82 7.01
CA ILE A 149 -5.99 6.25 6.49
C ILE A 149 -6.80 5.05 6.07
N CYS A 150 -8.12 5.14 6.12
CA CYS A 150 -9.00 4.04 5.79
C CYS A 150 -10.01 4.45 4.70
N SER A 151 -10.40 3.47 3.87
CA SER A 151 -11.33 3.67 2.76
C SER A 151 -12.23 2.43 2.61
N PRO A 152 -13.55 2.54 2.69
CA PRO A 152 -14.44 1.43 2.39
C PRO A 152 -14.41 1.12 0.89
N GLY A 153 -14.59 -0.14 0.51
CA GLY A 153 -14.64 -0.53 -0.89
C GLY A 153 -15.15 -1.94 -1.13
N GLY A 154 -15.60 -2.20 -2.34
CA GLY A 154 -15.97 -3.50 -2.85
C GLY A 154 -14.79 -4.32 -3.35
N ALA A 155 -15.07 -5.35 -4.16
CA ALA A 155 -14.05 -6.13 -4.83
C ALA A 155 -13.21 -5.24 -5.77
N TYR A 156 -11.89 -5.41 -5.73
CA TYR A 156 -10.98 -4.63 -6.59
C TYR A 156 -11.17 -4.97 -8.08
N TYR A 157 -11.39 -6.25 -8.39
CA TYR A 157 -11.74 -6.74 -9.72
C TYR A 157 -13.06 -7.51 -9.67
N SER A 158 -13.93 -7.25 -10.64
CA SER A 158 -15.25 -7.91 -10.79
C SER A 158 -15.32 -8.88 -11.96
N LYS A 159 -14.25 -8.97 -12.77
CA LYS A 159 -14.15 -9.82 -13.98
C LYS A 159 -12.77 -10.47 -14.08
N SER A 160 -12.66 -11.47 -14.95
CA SER A 160 -11.35 -11.98 -15.37
C SER A 160 -10.58 -10.90 -16.10
N LEU A 161 -9.26 -10.88 -15.92
CA LEU A 161 -8.37 -9.89 -16.51
C LEU A 161 -7.60 -10.48 -17.69
N SER A 162 -7.43 -9.66 -18.73
CA SER A 162 -6.45 -9.90 -19.78
C SER A 162 -5.11 -9.29 -19.36
N VAL A 163 -4.02 -10.03 -19.49
CA VAL A 163 -2.69 -9.58 -19.07
C VAL A 163 -1.71 -9.51 -20.24
N TYR A 164 -0.95 -8.43 -20.31
CA TYR A 164 0.13 -8.24 -21.27
C TYR A 164 1.43 -8.73 -20.68
N VAL A 165 2.09 -9.68 -21.33
CA VAL A 165 3.43 -10.16 -20.91
C VAL A 165 4.44 -9.09 -21.30
N GLU A 166 5.04 -8.44 -20.30
CA GLU A 166 6.03 -7.40 -20.50
C GLU A 166 7.43 -8.00 -20.71
N ASN A 167 8.05 -7.65 -21.80
CA ASN A 167 9.37 -8.15 -22.20
C ASN A 167 10.40 -7.06 -22.53
N LYS A 168 10.09 -5.82 -22.16
CA LYS A 168 10.95 -4.65 -22.40
C LYS A 168 11.24 -3.88 -21.12
N PHE A 169 10.20 -3.65 -20.32
CA PHE A 169 10.31 -2.93 -19.04
C PHE A 169 10.30 -3.91 -17.89
N SER A 170 11.02 -3.58 -16.82
CA SER A 170 11.07 -4.38 -15.61
C SER A 170 10.49 -3.62 -14.43
N ARG A 171 9.76 -4.31 -13.57
CA ARG A 171 9.22 -3.74 -12.33
C ARG A 171 10.34 -3.49 -11.31
N ALA A 172 11.31 -4.38 -11.26
CA ALA A 172 12.41 -4.40 -10.31
C ALA A 172 13.61 -5.12 -10.89
N ALA A 173 14.79 -4.92 -10.29
CA ALA A 173 16.04 -5.58 -10.64
C ALA A 173 16.70 -6.17 -9.39
N PRO A 174 17.54 -7.21 -9.51
CA PRO A 174 18.34 -7.75 -8.40
C PRO A 174 19.14 -6.64 -7.71
N GLY A 175 19.16 -6.66 -6.36
CA GLY A 175 19.78 -5.61 -5.55
C GLY A 175 19.00 -4.30 -5.49
N GLY A 176 17.92 -4.16 -6.22
CA GLY A 176 17.03 -3.00 -6.22
C GLY A 176 16.08 -2.95 -5.01
N ALA A 177 15.03 -2.15 -5.12
CA ALA A 177 14.04 -1.94 -4.07
C ALA A 177 12.75 -2.76 -4.28
N GLY A 178 12.77 -3.78 -5.15
CA GLY A 178 11.59 -4.54 -5.57
C GLY A 178 10.84 -5.22 -4.43
N TYR A 179 11.56 -5.72 -3.42
CA TYR A 179 10.98 -6.37 -2.24
C TYR A 179 10.47 -5.39 -1.18
N ALA A 180 10.77 -4.10 -1.32
CA ALA A 180 10.22 -3.05 -0.48
C ALA A 180 8.95 -2.48 -1.11
N LYS A 181 7.96 -2.17 -0.27
CA LYS A 181 6.72 -1.53 -0.74
C LYS A 181 6.92 -0.02 -0.87
N ALA A 182 7.94 0.36 -1.67
CA ALA A 182 8.35 1.74 -1.91
C ALA A 182 7.47 2.40 -2.98
N ALA A 183 7.07 3.65 -2.76
CA ALA A 183 6.18 4.39 -3.65
C ALA A 183 6.74 4.50 -5.09
N GLY A 184 8.05 4.68 -5.23
CA GLY A 184 8.73 4.79 -6.52
C GLY A 184 8.58 3.55 -7.42
N ASN A 185 8.49 2.35 -6.84
CA ASN A 185 8.27 1.12 -7.62
C ASN A 185 6.93 1.16 -8.38
N TYR A 186 5.93 1.82 -7.80
CA TYR A 186 4.60 1.94 -8.42
C TYR A 186 4.58 3.04 -9.48
N GLY A 187 5.19 4.19 -9.21
CA GLY A 187 5.31 5.27 -10.19
C GLY A 187 6.02 4.82 -11.48
N ALA A 188 7.10 4.05 -11.34
CA ALA A 188 7.85 3.49 -12.47
C ALA A 188 7.04 2.51 -13.32
N SER A 189 6.00 1.89 -12.76
CA SER A 189 5.15 0.92 -13.48
C SER A 189 4.04 1.56 -14.33
N PHE A 190 3.72 2.85 -14.14
CA PHE A 190 2.57 3.48 -14.81
C PHE A 190 2.73 3.56 -16.32
N TYR A 191 3.94 3.84 -16.83
CA TYR A 191 4.16 3.91 -18.26
C TYR A 191 3.99 2.56 -18.96
N PRO A 192 4.61 1.44 -18.54
CA PRO A 192 4.32 0.13 -19.10
C PRO A 192 2.84 -0.30 -19.01
N ILE A 193 2.17 0.04 -17.89
CA ILE A 193 0.74 -0.24 -17.72
C ILE A 193 -0.07 0.52 -18.78
N SER A 194 0.19 1.81 -19.00
CA SER A 194 -0.52 2.60 -20.01
C SER A 194 -0.33 2.05 -21.44
N ILE A 195 0.85 1.49 -21.75
CA ILE A 195 1.10 0.79 -23.03
C ILE A 195 0.24 -0.46 -23.14
N ALA A 196 0.16 -1.27 -22.08
CA ALA A 196 -0.67 -2.47 -22.07
C ALA A 196 -2.16 -2.12 -22.24
N GLU A 197 -2.65 -1.12 -21.53
CA GLU A 197 -4.02 -0.59 -21.64
C GLU A 197 -4.33 -0.10 -23.06
N SER A 198 -3.41 0.61 -23.70
CA SER A 198 -3.57 1.08 -25.10
C SER A 198 -3.69 -0.06 -26.11
N LYS A 199 -3.19 -1.26 -25.75
CA LYS A 199 -3.32 -2.50 -26.53
C LYS A 199 -4.55 -3.34 -26.13
N GLY A 200 -5.40 -2.86 -25.21
CA GLY A 200 -6.63 -3.53 -24.76
C GLY A 200 -6.44 -4.56 -23.65
N PHE A 201 -5.30 -4.55 -22.96
CA PHE A 201 -5.06 -5.42 -21.80
C PHE A 201 -5.43 -4.69 -20.50
N ASP A 202 -5.87 -5.45 -19.49
CA ASP A 202 -6.27 -4.91 -18.19
C ASP A 202 -5.06 -4.74 -17.24
N GLN A 203 -4.00 -5.54 -17.41
CA GLN A 203 -2.81 -5.53 -16.53
C GLN A 203 -1.54 -6.01 -17.24
N VAL A 204 -0.40 -5.79 -16.58
CA VAL A 204 0.92 -6.25 -17.02
C VAL A 204 1.33 -7.48 -16.21
N LEU A 205 1.79 -8.53 -16.91
CA LEU A 205 2.52 -9.65 -16.32
C LEU A 205 4.02 -9.32 -16.41
N TRP A 206 4.62 -9.07 -15.27
CA TRP A 206 6.02 -8.71 -15.16
C TRP A 206 6.93 -9.92 -15.31
N THR A 207 8.03 -9.71 -16.00
CA THR A 207 9.11 -10.68 -16.19
C THR A 207 10.41 -10.16 -15.58
N ASP A 208 11.36 -11.07 -15.34
CA ASP A 208 12.67 -10.75 -14.78
C ASP A 208 13.44 -9.74 -15.63
N SER A 209 14.22 -8.87 -14.96
CA SER A 209 14.98 -7.79 -15.61
C SER A 209 16.20 -8.24 -16.42
N GLU A 210 16.65 -9.48 -16.28
CA GLU A 210 17.86 -9.98 -16.93
C GLU A 210 17.58 -10.60 -18.29
N SER A 211 16.56 -11.45 -18.35
CA SER A 211 16.28 -12.26 -19.55
C SER A 211 14.86 -12.14 -20.09
N HIS A 212 13.94 -11.59 -19.31
CA HIS A 212 12.50 -11.57 -19.58
C HIS A 212 11.89 -12.96 -19.85
N GLN A 213 12.48 -14.01 -19.27
CA GLN A 213 12.02 -15.40 -19.45
C GLN A 213 11.37 -15.99 -18.20
N LYS A 214 11.50 -15.33 -17.04
CA LYS A 214 10.92 -15.79 -15.77
C LYS A 214 9.80 -14.84 -15.38
N ILE A 215 8.66 -15.42 -14.99
CA ILE A 215 7.51 -14.66 -14.51
C ILE A 215 7.77 -14.21 -13.08
N GLU A 216 7.40 -12.96 -12.75
CA GLU A 216 7.51 -12.40 -11.41
C GLU A 216 6.13 -12.10 -10.80
N GLU A 217 5.43 -11.06 -11.23
CA GLU A 217 4.17 -10.59 -10.65
C GLU A 217 3.18 -10.12 -11.73
N VAL A 218 1.89 -9.99 -11.39
CA VAL A 218 0.88 -9.38 -12.27
C VAL A 218 0.43 -8.05 -11.67
N GLY A 219 0.72 -6.95 -12.37
CA GLY A 219 0.41 -5.62 -11.87
C GLY A 219 1.07 -5.40 -10.50
N THR A 220 0.26 -5.37 -9.46
CA THR A 220 0.67 -5.21 -8.05
C THR A 220 0.33 -6.43 -7.19
N MET A 221 0.17 -7.61 -7.83
CA MET A 221 -0.33 -8.84 -7.20
C MET A 221 0.60 -10.00 -7.46
N SER A 222 0.69 -10.93 -6.50
CA SER A 222 1.28 -12.25 -6.72
C SER A 222 0.42 -13.05 -7.70
N ILE A 223 1.05 -13.97 -8.43
CA ILE A 223 0.38 -14.87 -9.36
C ILE A 223 0.60 -16.34 -8.96
N VAL A 224 -0.45 -17.13 -9.12
CA VAL A 224 -0.40 -18.58 -8.94
C VAL A 224 -0.93 -19.26 -10.19
N PHE A 225 -0.17 -20.19 -10.74
CA PHE A 225 -0.55 -21.00 -11.89
C PHE A 225 -1.02 -22.38 -11.44
N ARG A 226 -2.05 -22.89 -12.09
CA ARG A 226 -2.39 -24.33 -12.01
C ARG A 226 -1.81 -25.04 -13.22
N LEU A 227 -0.87 -25.94 -12.98
CA LEU A 227 -0.24 -26.79 -13.99
C LEU A 227 -0.58 -28.26 -13.71
N GLY A 228 -1.63 -28.77 -14.36
CA GLY A 228 -2.21 -30.06 -14.02
C GLY A 228 -2.74 -30.05 -12.58
N ASP A 229 -2.18 -30.91 -11.72
CA ASP A 229 -2.57 -31.02 -10.31
C ASP A 229 -1.68 -30.20 -9.35
N LYS A 230 -0.77 -29.40 -9.89
CA LYS A 230 0.16 -28.57 -9.08
C LYS A 230 -0.23 -27.10 -9.13
N LEU A 231 -0.09 -26.42 -8.00
CA LEU A 231 -0.09 -24.98 -7.92
C LEU A 231 1.34 -24.47 -7.84
N VAL A 232 1.69 -23.54 -8.73
CA VAL A 232 3.04 -23.00 -8.88
C VAL A 232 2.97 -21.47 -8.79
N THR A 233 3.86 -20.88 -8.00
CA THR A 233 4.05 -19.43 -7.89
C THR A 233 5.53 -19.09 -7.99
N PRO A 234 5.91 -17.91 -8.50
CA PRO A 234 7.29 -17.47 -8.48
C PRO A 234 7.85 -17.45 -7.05
N LYS A 235 9.11 -17.85 -6.92
CA LYS A 235 9.81 -17.81 -5.63
C LYS A 235 10.03 -16.35 -5.24
N THR A 236 9.75 -16.01 -3.98
CA THR A 236 10.06 -14.68 -3.44
C THR A 236 11.56 -14.39 -3.54
N SER A 237 11.89 -13.17 -3.93
CA SER A 237 13.25 -12.69 -4.14
C SER A 237 13.33 -11.20 -3.76
N ASP A 238 14.44 -10.54 -4.04
CA ASP A 238 14.59 -9.09 -3.90
C ASP A 238 13.88 -8.29 -5.02
N THR A 239 13.33 -8.98 -6.02
CA THR A 239 12.52 -8.35 -7.10
C THR A 239 11.02 -8.53 -6.93
N ILE A 240 10.57 -9.44 -6.03
CA ILE A 240 9.16 -9.74 -5.77
C ILE A 240 8.79 -9.32 -4.34
N LEU A 241 7.71 -8.55 -4.23
CA LEU A 241 7.19 -8.07 -2.95
C LEU A 241 6.46 -9.16 -2.15
#